data_7c964024c657d2a3b09af019cb76c662
#
_entry.id   7c964024c657d2a3b09af019cb76c662
#
_cell.length_a   1.000
_cell.length_b   1.000
_cell.length_c   1.000
_cell.angle_alpha   90.00
_cell.angle_beta   90.00
_cell.angle_gamma   90.00
#
_symmetry.space_group_name_H-M   'P 1'
#
loop_
_entity.id
_entity.type
_entity.pdbx_description
1 polymer ?
#
loop_
_entity_poly.entity_id
_entity_poly.type
_entity_poly.pdbx_seq_one_letter_code
_entity_poly.pdbx_strand_id
1 'polypeptide(L)'
;ATIGRLSNIYHDLYNYKNAGIVRNLNIRPIGHKARMMHEKTNPNIHTIRPLKDGVIADFEATELMLRGLIKKVSATRGMFAPSLRMMICIPSGSTNVEIRAVRDSAQHAGGREIYLVFEPMAAALGAGLDVEAPEGNLIIDIGGGTSEIACISLGGIVCSESINVAGDVFTSDIQNYIRQQHGIKIGERTAEEIKCAIGAAVPELENEPEDYIFTGSNMLTSQPQTVTLNYSEIAYALDKSLVKLDNALMKVLEEMPPELYSDVVKNGVYLAGGGALIKGLDKRLSKKSGLPVHIAEDPLRAIARGTGIALKNIGNFSFLMGGEK
;
A
#
# COMPACT_ATOMS: atom_id res chain seq x y z
N ALA A 1 20.60 14.04 10.52
CA ALA A 1 20.43 12.94 11.49
C ALA A 1 18.97 12.45 11.59
N THR A 2 17.97 13.29 11.30
CA THR A 2 16.54 12.94 11.36
C THR A 2 16.05 12.14 10.16
N ILE A 3 16.58 12.41 8.97
CA ILE A 3 16.19 11.76 7.70
C ILE A 3 16.59 10.28 7.66
N GLY A 4 17.79 9.92 8.13
CA GLY A 4 18.24 8.52 8.15
C GLY A 4 17.47 7.63 9.16
N ARG A 5 16.89 8.23 10.22
CA ARG A 5 16.04 7.50 11.17
C ARG A 5 14.62 7.29 10.62
N LEU A 6 14.11 8.22 9.83
CA LEU A 6 12.83 8.06 9.14
C LEU A 6 12.89 6.90 8.14
N SER A 7 14.00 6.69 7.41
CA SER A 7 14.10 5.60 6.44
C SER A 7 13.95 4.20 7.07
N ASN A 8 14.52 3.98 8.26
CA ASN A 8 14.34 2.71 8.97
C ASN A 8 12.93 2.52 9.51
N ILE A 9 12.24 3.62 9.85
CA ILE A 9 10.84 3.61 10.27
C ILE A 9 9.93 3.34 9.08
N TYR A 10 10.22 3.88 7.90
CA TYR A 10 9.48 3.60 6.66
C TYR A 10 9.58 2.13 6.24
N HIS A 11 10.77 1.54 6.37
CA HIS A 11 10.93 0.10 6.10
C HIS A 11 10.10 -0.76 7.06
N ASP A 12 10.04 -0.38 8.33
CA ASP A 12 9.14 -0.99 9.30
C ASP A 12 7.66 -0.72 8.95
N LEU A 13 7.26 0.50 8.54
CA LEU A 13 5.89 0.85 8.16
C LEU A 13 5.40 0.11 6.90
N TYR A 14 6.21 -0.02 5.87
CA TYR A 14 5.88 -0.81 4.69
C TYR A 14 5.58 -2.27 5.04
N ASN A 15 6.36 -2.85 5.94
CA ASN A 15 6.10 -4.19 6.46
C ASN A 15 4.86 -4.25 7.36
N TYR A 16 4.21 -3.12 7.69
CA TYR A 16 3.06 -3.02 8.60
C TYR A 16 1.72 -3.32 7.96
N LYS A 17 1.50 -3.02 6.69
CA LYS A 17 0.27 -3.48 6.01
C LYS A 17 0.12 -5.01 6.10
N ASN A 18 1.24 -5.71 6.34
CA ASN A 18 1.33 -7.16 6.48
C ASN A 18 1.82 -7.66 7.86
N ALA A 19 1.85 -6.81 8.88
CA ALA A 19 2.43 -7.17 10.16
C ALA A 19 1.36 -7.36 11.23
N GLY A 20 1.28 -8.55 11.75
CA GLY A 20 0.38 -8.90 12.84
C GLY A 20 0.95 -8.61 14.24
N ILE A 21 0.09 -8.74 15.23
CA ILE A 21 0.43 -8.80 16.65
C ILE A 21 0.37 -10.27 17.10
N VAL A 22 1.31 -10.67 17.94
CA VAL A 22 1.27 -11.99 18.56
C VAL A 22 0.58 -11.87 19.93
N ARG A 23 -0.60 -12.50 20.09
CA ARG A 23 -1.24 -12.68 21.41
C ARG A 23 -0.56 -13.82 22.16
N ASN A 24 -0.48 -13.73 23.48
CA ASN A 24 0.05 -14.74 24.43
C ASN A 24 1.58 -14.82 24.58
N LEU A 25 2.36 -13.83 24.20
CA LEU A 25 3.77 -13.72 24.61
C LEU A 25 3.97 -12.52 25.53
N ASN A 26 4.83 -12.67 26.54
CA ASN A 26 5.31 -11.53 27.35
C ASN A 26 6.04 -10.49 26.49
N ILE A 27 6.50 -10.87 25.29
CA ILE A 27 7.07 -10.03 24.26
C ILE A 27 6.07 -10.03 23.09
N ARG A 28 5.45 -8.89 22.82
CA ARG A 28 4.53 -8.70 21.69
C ARG A 28 5.31 -8.15 20.48
N PRO A 29 5.84 -8.98 19.59
CA PRO A 29 6.53 -8.51 18.40
C PRO A 29 5.55 -7.81 17.48
N ILE A 30 6.01 -6.70 16.86
CA ILE A 30 5.28 -5.91 15.88
C ILE A 30 6.16 -5.67 14.65
N GLY A 31 5.53 -5.45 13.50
CA GLY A 31 6.24 -5.18 12.25
C GLY A 31 6.93 -6.41 11.70
N HIS A 32 8.12 -6.23 11.18
CA HIS A 32 8.88 -7.29 10.51
C HIS A 32 8.99 -8.58 11.35
N LYS A 33 9.22 -8.44 12.67
CA LYS A 33 9.30 -9.62 13.56
C LYS A 33 7.99 -10.40 13.60
N ALA A 34 6.84 -9.74 13.64
CA ALA A 34 5.54 -10.41 13.60
C ALA A 34 5.28 -11.04 12.23
N ARG A 35 5.64 -10.37 11.12
CA ARG A 35 5.56 -10.91 9.77
C ARG A 35 6.38 -12.18 9.60
N MET A 36 7.59 -12.24 10.18
CA MET A 36 8.43 -13.45 10.13
C MET A 36 7.82 -14.65 10.86
N MET A 37 6.88 -14.42 11.77
CA MET A 37 6.17 -15.45 12.52
C MET A 37 4.86 -15.87 11.84
N HIS A 38 4.34 -15.07 10.88
CA HIS A 38 3.09 -15.37 10.19
C HIS A 38 3.17 -16.72 9.47
N GLU A 39 2.10 -17.52 9.57
CA GLU A 39 2.01 -18.90 9.08
C GLU A 39 3.03 -19.91 9.68
N LYS A 40 3.81 -19.52 10.70
CA LYS A 40 4.80 -20.38 11.38
C LYS A 40 4.52 -20.58 12.86
N THR A 41 3.35 -20.14 13.32
CA THR A 41 2.99 -20.18 14.74
C THR A 41 2.37 -21.52 15.14
N ASN A 42 2.53 -21.90 16.41
CA ASN A 42 1.81 -23.01 17.00
C ASN A 42 0.39 -22.57 17.45
N PRO A 43 -0.50 -23.49 17.86
CA PRO A 43 -1.89 -23.17 18.21
C PRO A 43 -2.06 -22.12 19.32
N ASN A 44 -1.04 -21.90 20.16
CA ASN A 44 -1.10 -20.95 21.28
C ASN A 44 -0.63 -19.55 20.90
N ILE A 45 -0.14 -19.36 19.68
CA ILE A 45 0.41 -18.11 19.20
C ILE A 45 -0.33 -17.71 17.91
N HIS A 46 -0.96 -16.53 17.92
CA HIS A 46 -1.67 -16.02 16.75
C HIS A 46 -1.02 -14.73 16.27
N THR A 47 -0.74 -14.68 14.96
CA THR A 47 -0.38 -13.43 14.29
C THR A 47 -1.66 -12.78 13.77
N ILE A 48 -1.82 -11.47 14.04
CA ILE A 48 -3.02 -10.71 13.66
C ILE A 48 -2.60 -9.64 12.67
N ARG A 49 -3.31 -9.53 11.56
CA ARG A 49 -3.22 -8.39 10.63
C ARG A 49 -4.29 -7.38 11.06
N PRO A 50 -3.92 -6.28 11.73
CA PRO A 50 -4.90 -5.35 12.31
C PRO A 50 -5.62 -4.52 11.25
N LEU A 51 -5.02 -4.35 10.07
CA LEU A 51 -5.60 -3.66 8.93
C LEU A 51 -5.87 -4.66 7.82
N LYS A 52 -7.04 -4.58 7.20
CA LYS A 52 -7.45 -5.38 6.05
C LYS A 52 -8.25 -4.50 5.08
N ASP A 53 -7.99 -4.65 3.79
CA ASP A 53 -8.70 -3.91 2.73
C ASP A 53 -8.74 -2.38 2.97
N GLY A 54 -7.63 -1.82 3.49
CA GLY A 54 -7.50 -0.39 3.79
C GLY A 54 -8.14 0.08 5.10
N VAL A 55 -8.85 -0.78 5.82
CA VAL A 55 -9.60 -0.42 7.04
C VAL A 55 -9.13 -1.15 8.29
N ILE A 56 -9.53 -0.65 9.47
CA ILE A 56 -9.22 -1.28 10.76
C ILE A 56 -10.11 -2.52 10.91
N ALA A 57 -9.49 -3.71 10.89
CA ALA A 57 -10.19 -4.99 11.11
C ALA A 57 -10.17 -5.41 12.59
N ASP A 58 -9.16 -5.01 13.35
CA ASP A 58 -9.05 -5.28 14.79
C ASP A 58 -8.54 -4.00 15.49
N PHE A 59 -9.43 -3.35 16.23
CA PHE A 59 -9.16 -2.07 16.89
C PHE A 59 -8.08 -2.19 17.98
N GLU A 60 -8.18 -3.21 18.85
CA GLU A 60 -7.21 -3.45 19.93
C GLU A 60 -5.82 -3.74 19.36
N ALA A 61 -5.74 -4.58 18.34
CA ALA A 61 -4.48 -4.90 17.67
C ALA A 61 -3.88 -3.67 16.97
N THR A 62 -4.71 -2.81 16.35
CA THR A 62 -4.28 -1.55 15.74
C THR A 62 -3.70 -0.60 16.79
N GLU A 63 -4.39 -0.41 17.91
CA GLU A 63 -3.91 0.44 19.01
C GLU A 63 -2.56 -0.05 19.55
N LEU A 64 -2.44 -1.35 19.82
CA LEU A 64 -1.20 -1.96 20.30
C LEU A 64 -0.06 -1.80 19.28
N MET A 65 -0.36 -1.93 18.01
CA MET A 65 0.60 -1.71 16.93
C MET A 65 1.07 -0.26 16.91
N LEU A 66 0.15 0.71 16.93
CA LEU A 66 0.47 2.13 16.94
C LEU A 66 1.31 2.51 18.17
N ARG A 67 0.93 2.07 19.35
CA ARG A 67 1.72 2.29 20.60
C ARG A 67 3.14 1.74 20.46
N GLY A 68 3.28 0.55 19.91
CA GLY A 68 4.59 -0.06 19.69
C GLY A 68 5.44 0.69 18.70
N LEU A 69 4.84 1.25 17.63
CA LEU A 69 5.50 2.12 16.66
C LEU A 69 5.96 3.42 17.30
N ILE A 70 5.06 4.11 17.99
CA ILE A 70 5.36 5.35 18.71
C ILE A 70 6.52 5.12 19.67
N LYS A 71 6.52 4.00 20.42
CA LYS A 71 7.63 3.64 21.32
C LYS A 71 8.96 3.48 20.59
N LYS A 72 8.99 2.85 19.42
CA LYS A 72 10.21 2.72 18.61
C LYS A 72 10.76 4.08 18.17
N VAL A 73 9.87 5.00 17.76
CA VAL A 73 10.23 6.35 17.33
C VAL A 73 10.64 7.22 18.52
N SER A 74 9.98 7.05 19.66
CA SER A 74 10.14 7.89 20.86
C SER A 74 11.21 7.38 21.82
N ALA A 75 11.88 6.27 21.53
CA ALA A 75 12.88 5.65 22.42
C ALA A 75 14.05 6.58 22.86
N THR A 76 14.18 7.74 22.22
CA THR A 76 15.18 8.78 22.56
C THR A 76 14.57 10.02 23.24
N ARG A 77 13.27 10.01 23.59
CA ARG A 77 12.60 11.16 24.23
C ARG A 77 12.80 11.11 25.73
N GLY A 78 13.26 12.22 26.30
CA GLY A 78 13.39 12.40 27.75
C GLY A 78 12.04 12.58 28.46
N MET A 79 12.08 12.78 29.79
CA MET A 79 10.91 12.87 30.67
C MET A 79 9.93 14.01 30.35
N PHE A 80 10.33 15.02 29.55
CA PHE A 80 9.51 16.14 29.07
C PHE A 80 9.21 16.02 27.57
N ALA A 81 8.59 14.90 27.15
CA ALA A 81 8.19 14.75 25.76
C ALA A 81 7.06 15.74 25.40
N PRO A 82 7.20 16.55 24.34
CA PRO A 82 6.12 17.41 23.85
C PRO A 82 4.91 16.58 23.41
N SER A 83 3.75 17.22 23.30
CA SER A 83 2.53 16.58 22.85
C SER A 83 2.74 15.93 21.47
N LEU A 84 2.20 14.73 21.27
CA LEU A 84 2.40 13.96 20.05
C LEU A 84 1.43 14.44 18.98
N ARG A 85 1.96 15.04 17.90
CA ARG A 85 1.23 15.31 16.66
C ARG A 85 1.32 14.08 15.75
N MET A 86 0.19 13.68 15.23
CA MET A 86 0.09 12.55 14.32
C MET A 86 -0.60 12.96 13.03
N MET A 87 -0.09 12.49 11.91
CA MET A 87 -0.77 12.55 10.63
C MET A 87 -0.95 11.13 10.12
N ILE A 88 -2.15 10.81 9.67
CA ILE A 88 -2.54 9.48 9.24
C ILE A 88 -3.21 9.58 7.88
N CYS A 89 -2.78 8.71 6.96
CA CYS A 89 -3.43 8.56 5.67
C CYS A 89 -4.62 7.63 5.77
N ILE A 90 -5.66 7.97 5.04
CA ILE A 90 -6.89 7.20 4.92
C ILE A 90 -7.26 7.06 3.44
N PRO A 91 -7.87 5.94 3.01
CA PRO A 91 -8.41 5.81 1.66
C PRO A 91 -9.41 6.93 1.33
N SER A 92 -9.48 7.33 0.06
CA SER A 92 -10.40 8.40 -0.38
C SER A 92 -11.87 8.01 -0.23
N GLY A 93 -12.19 6.71 -0.32
CA GLY A 93 -13.52 6.15 -0.10
C GLY A 93 -13.88 5.84 1.36
N SER A 94 -13.10 6.30 2.34
CA SER A 94 -13.35 6.00 3.77
C SER A 94 -14.66 6.60 4.25
N THR A 95 -15.45 5.78 4.96
CA THR A 95 -16.69 6.20 5.62
C THR A 95 -16.40 7.04 6.88
N ASN A 96 -17.37 7.85 7.31
CA ASN A 96 -17.25 8.62 8.57
C ASN A 96 -16.99 7.73 9.80
N VAL A 97 -17.47 6.48 9.79
CA VAL A 97 -17.24 5.51 10.87
C VAL A 97 -15.78 5.07 10.88
N GLU A 98 -15.22 4.76 9.72
CA GLU A 98 -13.80 4.38 9.57
C GLU A 98 -12.87 5.53 9.92
N ILE A 99 -13.18 6.75 9.47
CA ILE A 99 -12.44 7.97 9.82
C ILE A 99 -12.41 8.16 11.34
N ARG A 100 -13.55 8.00 12.01
CA ARG A 100 -13.65 8.08 13.47
C ARG A 100 -12.83 6.98 14.15
N ALA A 101 -12.92 5.73 13.68
CA ALA A 101 -12.16 4.61 14.23
C ALA A 101 -10.64 4.84 14.14
N VAL A 102 -10.16 5.45 13.05
CA VAL A 102 -8.75 5.84 12.89
C VAL A 102 -8.36 6.92 13.91
N ARG A 103 -9.19 7.96 14.08
CA ARG A 103 -8.93 9.00 15.10
C ARG A 103 -8.88 8.44 16.51
N ASP A 104 -9.88 7.63 16.88
CA ASP A 104 -9.98 7.03 18.20
C ASP A 104 -8.77 6.14 18.51
N SER A 105 -8.37 5.29 17.54
CA SER A 105 -7.16 4.45 17.65
C SER A 105 -5.90 5.29 17.87
N ALA A 106 -5.77 6.40 17.16
CA ALA A 106 -4.63 7.30 17.27
C ALA A 106 -4.61 8.04 18.63
N GLN A 107 -5.78 8.49 19.12
CA GLN A 107 -5.93 9.12 20.45
C GLN A 107 -5.57 8.13 21.56
N HIS A 108 -6.10 6.90 21.51
CA HIS A 108 -5.78 5.84 22.46
C HIS A 108 -4.29 5.46 22.43
N ALA A 109 -3.65 5.56 21.27
CA ALA A 109 -2.20 5.35 21.13
C ALA A 109 -1.35 6.51 21.69
N GLY A 110 -1.97 7.63 22.10
CA GLY A 110 -1.30 8.77 22.73
C GLY A 110 -1.16 10.00 21.85
N GLY A 111 -1.82 10.04 20.66
CA GLY A 111 -1.92 11.22 19.82
C GLY A 111 -2.79 12.31 20.49
N ARG A 112 -2.31 13.55 20.49
CA ARG A 112 -3.08 14.70 21.00
C ARG A 112 -3.63 15.59 19.90
N GLU A 113 -2.83 15.80 18.87
CA GLU A 113 -3.22 16.52 17.66
C GLU A 113 -3.19 15.52 16.49
N ILE A 114 -4.34 15.20 15.94
CA ILE A 114 -4.47 14.19 14.89
C ILE A 114 -5.00 14.85 13.63
N TYR A 115 -4.22 14.75 12.58
CA TYR A 115 -4.55 15.21 11.25
C TYR A 115 -4.73 14.02 10.33
N LEU A 116 -5.68 14.11 9.43
CA LEU A 116 -5.93 13.08 8.42
C LEU A 116 -5.69 13.66 7.04
N VAL A 117 -5.19 12.83 6.14
CA VAL A 117 -5.00 13.15 4.72
C VAL A 117 -5.41 11.95 3.89
N PHE A 118 -6.01 12.17 2.73
CA PHE A 118 -6.32 11.09 1.80
C PHE A 118 -5.06 10.46 1.21
N GLU A 119 -5.06 9.13 1.08
CA GLU A 119 -3.90 8.37 0.53
C GLU A 119 -3.42 8.91 -0.82
N PRO A 120 -4.29 9.19 -1.82
CA PRO A 120 -3.84 9.71 -3.12
C PRO A 120 -3.21 11.12 -3.00
N MET A 121 -3.69 11.96 -2.10
CA MET A 121 -3.08 13.28 -1.85
C MET A 121 -1.66 13.12 -1.26
N ALA A 122 -1.51 12.24 -0.28
CA ALA A 122 -0.20 11.94 0.29
C ALA A 122 0.73 11.29 -0.75
N ALA A 123 0.21 10.39 -1.59
CA ALA A 123 0.98 9.78 -2.67
C ALA A 123 1.50 10.82 -3.66
N ALA A 124 0.65 11.77 -4.08
CA ALA A 124 1.01 12.85 -4.99
C ALA A 124 2.10 13.76 -4.41
N LEU A 125 1.93 14.22 -3.16
CA LEU A 125 2.96 14.98 -2.45
C LEU A 125 4.29 14.20 -2.36
N GLY A 126 4.19 12.91 -2.08
CA GLY A 126 5.36 12.04 -1.98
C GLY A 126 6.00 11.74 -3.33
N ALA A 127 5.27 11.76 -4.42
CA ALA A 127 5.78 11.67 -5.78
C ALA A 127 6.41 12.99 -6.26
N GLY A 128 6.28 14.08 -5.48
CA GLY A 128 6.83 15.40 -5.82
C GLY A 128 5.92 16.24 -6.70
N LEU A 129 4.63 15.88 -6.80
CA LEU A 129 3.65 16.67 -7.57
C LEU A 129 3.24 17.93 -6.81
N ASP A 130 3.04 19.02 -7.53
CA ASP A 130 2.47 20.24 -6.98
C ASP A 130 0.94 20.11 -6.92
N VAL A 131 0.45 19.67 -5.77
CA VAL A 131 -0.99 19.41 -5.57
C VAL A 131 -1.83 20.69 -5.47
N GLU A 132 -1.20 21.85 -5.22
CA GLU A 132 -1.87 23.15 -5.09
C GLU A 132 -1.94 23.91 -6.42
N ALA A 133 -1.18 23.48 -7.43
CA ALA A 133 -1.21 24.08 -8.76
C ALA A 133 -2.59 23.96 -9.42
N PRO A 134 -2.99 24.93 -10.27
CA PRO A 134 -4.23 24.86 -11.06
C PRO A 134 -4.05 23.94 -12.29
N GLU A 135 -3.50 22.77 -12.09
CA GLU A 135 -3.22 21.76 -13.11
C GLU A 135 -3.74 20.40 -12.68
N GLY A 136 -4.13 19.57 -13.65
CA GLY A 136 -4.56 18.20 -13.40
C GLY A 136 -3.37 17.27 -13.12
N ASN A 137 -3.32 16.70 -11.90
CA ASN A 137 -2.35 15.70 -11.51
C ASN A 137 -3.08 14.36 -11.31
N LEU A 138 -2.80 13.35 -12.14
CA LEU A 138 -3.40 12.02 -12.00
C LEU A 138 -2.42 11.07 -11.32
N ILE A 139 -2.82 10.56 -10.17
CA ILE A 139 -2.05 9.61 -9.36
C ILE A 139 -2.79 8.29 -9.22
N ILE A 140 -2.07 7.17 -9.30
CA ILE A 140 -2.54 5.84 -8.99
C ILE A 140 -1.66 5.30 -7.85
N ASP A 141 -2.24 5.09 -6.69
CA ASP A 141 -1.58 4.43 -5.57
C ASP A 141 -2.07 3.01 -5.42
N ILE A 142 -1.19 2.04 -5.58
CA ILE A 142 -1.52 0.62 -5.47
C ILE A 142 -0.88 0.08 -4.19
N GLY A 143 -1.68 0.04 -3.14
CA GLY A 143 -1.27 -0.41 -1.82
C GLY A 143 -1.30 -1.93 -1.63
N GLY A 144 -1.51 -2.38 -0.38
CA GLY A 144 -1.72 -3.80 -0.07
C GLY A 144 -3.17 -4.21 -0.24
N GLY A 145 -4.13 -3.46 0.32
CA GLY A 145 -5.56 -3.78 0.31
C GLY A 145 -6.35 -3.02 -0.75
N THR A 146 -5.97 -1.79 -1.05
CA THR A 146 -6.70 -0.88 -1.94
C THR A 146 -5.81 -0.32 -3.03
N SER A 147 -6.41 -0.02 -4.18
CA SER A 147 -5.83 0.84 -5.20
C SER A 147 -6.68 2.11 -5.31
N GLU A 148 -6.02 3.26 -5.18
CA GLU A 148 -6.60 4.59 -5.22
C GLU A 148 -6.19 5.28 -6.52
N ILE A 149 -7.15 5.75 -7.30
CA ILE A 149 -6.92 6.52 -8.52
C ILE A 149 -7.57 7.87 -8.31
N ALA A 150 -6.83 8.97 -8.44
CA ALA A 150 -7.38 10.30 -8.21
C ALA A 150 -6.75 11.35 -9.11
N CYS A 151 -7.60 12.25 -9.63
CA CYS A 151 -7.20 13.51 -10.21
C CYS A 151 -7.22 14.60 -9.13
N ILE A 152 -6.10 15.28 -8.98
CA ILE A 152 -5.89 16.31 -7.96
C ILE A 152 -5.61 17.65 -8.66
N SER A 153 -6.25 18.71 -8.20
CA SER A 153 -5.99 20.09 -8.64
C SER A 153 -6.37 21.06 -7.52
N LEU A 154 -5.66 22.19 -7.40
CA LEU A 154 -5.93 23.26 -6.43
C LEU A 154 -6.11 22.76 -4.98
N GLY A 155 -5.31 21.79 -4.57
CA GLY A 155 -5.35 21.20 -3.22
C GLY A 155 -6.57 20.30 -2.94
N GLY A 156 -7.33 19.91 -3.97
CA GLY A 156 -8.52 19.06 -3.84
C GLY A 156 -8.51 17.85 -4.77
N ILE A 157 -9.21 16.79 -4.36
CA ILE A 157 -9.52 15.66 -5.22
C ILE A 157 -10.72 16.05 -6.08
N VAL A 158 -10.56 16.06 -7.41
CA VAL A 158 -11.60 16.41 -8.35
C VAL A 158 -12.47 15.23 -8.71
N CYS A 159 -11.87 14.12 -9.05
CA CYS A 159 -12.53 12.82 -9.25
C CYS A 159 -11.61 11.70 -8.78
N SER A 160 -12.19 10.63 -8.29
CA SER A 160 -11.43 9.48 -7.79
C SER A 160 -12.22 8.19 -7.82
N GLU A 161 -11.50 7.08 -7.89
CA GLU A 161 -12.02 5.72 -7.74
C GLU A 161 -11.14 4.96 -6.77
N SER A 162 -11.77 4.25 -5.83
CA SER A 162 -11.12 3.35 -4.88
C SER A 162 -11.62 1.93 -5.11
N ILE A 163 -10.69 0.99 -5.30
CA ILE A 163 -11.03 -0.42 -5.52
C ILE A 163 -10.26 -1.33 -4.58
N ASN A 164 -10.91 -2.40 -4.11
CA ASN A 164 -10.30 -3.43 -3.27
C ASN A 164 -9.53 -4.48 -4.12
N VAL A 165 -8.74 -4.00 -5.08
CA VAL A 165 -7.86 -4.82 -5.91
C VAL A 165 -6.46 -4.24 -5.82
N ALA A 166 -5.59 -4.91 -5.08
CA ALA A 166 -4.24 -4.44 -4.79
C ALA A 166 -3.31 -5.62 -4.44
N GLY A 167 -2.20 -5.38 -3.76
CA GLY A 167 -1.16 -6.36 -3.49
C GLY A 167 -1.64 -7.68 -2.88
N ASP A 168 -2.62 -7.65 -1.98
CA ASP A 168 -3.15 -8.85 -1.31
C ASP A 168 -3.97 -9.72 -2.28
N VAL A 169 -4.75 -9.08 -3.16
CA VAL A 169 -5.49 -9.78 -4.22
C VAL A 169 -4.51 -10.42 -5.20
N PHE A 170 -3.48 -9.70 -5.63
CA PHE A 170 -2.45 -10.25 -6.52
C PHE A 170 -1.74 -11.46 -5.90
N THR A 171 -1.43 -11.40 -4.61
CA THR A 171 -0.85 -12.53 -3.87
C THR A 171 -1.78 -13.75 -3.86
N SER A 172 -3.08 -13.51 -3.63
CA SER A 172 -4.11 -14.55 -3.66
C SER A 172 -4.30 -15.15 -5.06
N ASP A 173 -4.25 -14.33 -6.11
CA ASP A 173 -4.34 -14.78 -7.50
C ASP A 173 -3.19 -15.72 -7.85
N ILE A 174 -1.95 -15.38 -7.47
CA ILE A 174 -0.77 -16.23 -7.65
C ILE A 174 -0.92 -17.54 -6.89
N GLN A 175 -1.37 -17.49 -5.62
CA GLN A 175 -1.58 -18.68 -4.80
C GLN A 175 -2.62 -19.61 -5.43
N ASN A 176 -3.72 -19.04 -5.94
CA ASN A 176 -4.79 -19.78 -6.61
C ASN A 176 -4.31 -20.36 -7.95
N TYR A 177 -3.54 -19.60 -8.73
CA TYR A 177 -2.96 -20.04 -9.99
C TYR A 177 -2.07 -21.28 -9.78
N ILE A 178 -1.13 -21.20 -8.85
CA ILE A 178 -0.21 -22.29 -8.52
C ILE A 178 -0.98 -23.54 -8.06
N ARG A 179 -2.02 -23.33 -7.25
CA ARG A 179 -2.87 -24.43 -6.81
C ARG A 179 -3.59 -25.11 -7.97
N GLN A 180 -4.14 -24.32 -8.92
CA GLN A 180 -4.96 -24.84 -10.02
C GLN A 180 -4.12 -25.45 -11.16
N GLN A 181 -3.02 -24.80 -11.52
CA GLN A 181 -2.21 -25.20 -12.69
C GLN A 181 -1.13 -26.23 -12.32
N HIS A 182 -0.53 -26.11 -11.14
CA HIS A 182 0.57 -26.97 -10.72
C HIS A 182 0.16 -27.99 -9.67
N GLY A 183 -1.06 -27.92 -9.10
CA GLY A 183 -1.51 -28.83 -8.03
C GLY A 183 -0.70 -28.70 -6.75
N ILE A 184 -0.07 -27.56 -6.51
CA ILE A 184 0.83 -27.30 -5.37
C ILE A 184 0.18 -26.33 -4.39
N LYS A 185 0.24 -26.68 -3.12
CA LYS A 185 -0.15 -25.79 -2.02
C LYS A 185 1.06 -25.02 -1.49
N ILE A 186 0.94 -23.67 -1.50
CA ILE A 186 1.92 -22.76 -0.91
C ILE A 186 1.24 -21.83 0.08
N GLY A 187 2.01 -21.25 1.01
CA GLY A 187 1.55 -20.21 1.92
C GLY A 187 1.49 -18.82 1.25
N GLU A 188 0.78 -17.89 1.89
CA GLU A 188 0.67 -16.49 1.46
C GLU A 188 2.05 -15.85 1.31
N ARG A 189 2.95 -16.14 2.22
CA ARG A 189 4.32 -15.61 2.18
C ARG A 189 5.07 -16.01 0.92
N THR A 190 5.02 -17.29 0.52
CA THR A 190 5.69 -17.77 -0.70
C THR A 190 5.09 -17.11 -1.94
N ALA A 191 3.75 -16.97 -2.00
CA ALA A 191 3.08 -16.27 -3.10
C ALA A 191 3.50 -14.79 -3.19
N GLU A 192 3.64 -14.12 -2.05
CA GLU A 192 4.15 -12.74 -1.99
C GLU A 192 5.61 -12.65 -2.46
N GLU A 193 6.47 -13.59 -2.07
CA GLU A 193 7.86 -13.65 -2.53
C GLU A 193 7.94 -13.86 -4.05
N ILE A 194 7.10 -14.72 -4.62
CA ILE A 194 6.96 -14.92 -6.08
C ILE A 194 6.51 -13.62 -6.76
N LYS A 195 5.47 -12.97 -6.24
CA LYS A 195 4.99 -11.68 -6.75
C LYS A 195 6.10 -10.64 -6.81
N CYS A 196 6.87 -10.50 -5.72
CA CYS A 196 7.96 -9.53 -5.66
C CYS A 196 9.11 -9.85 -6.62
N ALA A 197 9.40 -11.13 -6.86
CA ALA A 197 10.50 -11.57 -7.72
C ALA A 197 10.15 -11.47 -9.21
N ILE A 198 9.04 -12.09 -9.61
CA ILE A 198 8.67 -12.27 -11.03
C ILE A 198 7.28 -11.74 -11.37
N GLY A 199 6.63 -10.94 -10.50
CA GLY A 199 5.33 -10.32 -10.77
C GLY A 199 5.39 -9.43 -12.01
N ALA A 200 4.51 -9.69 -12.98
CA ALA A 200 4.43 -8.95 -14.23
C ALA A 200 2.96 -8.66 -14.60
N ALA A 201 2.74 -7.55 -15.29
CA ALA A 201 1.43 -7.12 -15.76
C ALA A 201 1.22 -7.35 -17.26
N VAL A 202 2.27 -7.74 -17.96
CA VAL A 202 2.28 -8.02 -19.42
C VAL A 202 3.05 -9.32 -19.68
N PRO A 203 2.66 -10.08 -20.74
CA PRO A 203 3.29 -11.37 -21.06
C PRO A 203 4.69 -11.22 -21.68
N GLU A 204 5.04 -10.02 -22.17
CA GLU A 204 6.32 -9.74 -22.82
C GLU A 204 6.98 -8.55 -22.14
N LEU A 205 8.21 -8.77 -21.66
CA LEU A 205 9.04 -7.75 -21.02
C LEU A 205 10.35 -7.59 -21.79
N GLU A 206 10.87 -6.36 -21.88
CA GLU A 206 12.19 -6.10 -22.49
C GLU A 206 13.33 -6.68 -21.64
N ASN A 207 13.16 -6.64 -20.32
CA ASN A 207 14.11 -7.20 -19.35
C ASN A 207 13.37 -8.29 -18.56
N GLU A 208 13.51 -9.51 -19.02
CA GLU A 208 12.86 -10.66 -18.40
C GLU A 208 13.55 -11.01 -17.08
N PRO A 209 12.80 -11.19 -15.97
CA PRO A 209 13.38 -11.73 -14.76
C PRO A 209 13.72 -13.21 -14.92
N GLU A 210 14.69 -13.68 -14.15
CA GLU A 210 14.99 -15.11 -14.04
C GLU A 210 13.79 -15.88 -13.50
N ASP A 211 13.64 -17.12 -13.94
CA ASP A 211 12.60 -18.02 -13.46
C ASP A 211 12.71 -18.21 -11.94
N TYR A 212 11.57 -18.30 -11.27
CA TYR A 212 11.50 -18.49 -9.84
C TYR A 212 11.28 -19.95 -9.48
N ILE A 213 12.19 -20.52 -8.71
CA ILE A 213 12.14 -21.91 -8.26
C ILE A 213 11.69 -21.95 -6.80
N PHE A 214 10.65 -22.73 -6.52
CA PHE A 214 10.17 -22.93 -5.15
C PHE A 214 9.75 -24.39 -4.91
N THR A 215 9.61 -24.75 -3.64
CA THR A 215 9.10 -26.06 -3.23
C THR A 215 7.82 -25.87 -2.43
N GLY A 216 6.79 -26.60 -2.81
CA GLY A 216 5.51 -26.65 -2.11
C GLY A 216 5.04 -28.07 -1.86
N SER A 217 3.88 -28.21 -1.23
CA SER A 217 3.27 -29.53 -0.99
C SER A 217 2.35 -29.89 -2.16
N ASN A 218 2.62 -31.03 -2.80
CA ASN A 218 1.73 -31.58 -3.83
C ASN A 218 0.39 -31.98 -3.18
N MET A 219 -0.70 -31.52 -3.74
CA MET A 219 -2.04 -31.68 -3.14
C MET A 219 -2.58 -33.11 -3.18
N LEU A 220 -2.07 -33.93 -4.10
CA LEU A 220 -2.51 -35.35 -4.23
C LEU A 220 -1.66 -36.28 -3.38
N THR A 221 -0.34 -36.09 -3.40
CA THR A 221 0.60 -37.00 -2.73
C THR A 221 1.04 -36.50 -1.36
N SER A 222 0.78 -35.22 -1.03
CA SER A 222 1.30 -34.51 0.15
C SER A 222 2.83 -34.47 0.24
N GLN A 223 3.53 -34.86 -0.84
CA GLN A 223 4.99 -34.85 -0.88
C GLN A 223 5.52 -33.47 -1.31
N PRO A 224 6.74 -33.09 -0.90
CA PRO A 224 7.41 -31.92 -1.42
C PRO A 224 7.62 -32.04 -2.93
N GLN A 225 7.28 -30.97 -3.65
CA GLN A 225 7.50 -30.89 -5.09
C GLN A 225 8.09 -29.53 -5.43
N THR A 226 9.16 -29.54 -6.20
CA THR A 226 9.79 -28.32 -6.72
C THR A 226 9.16 -27.95 -8.06
N VAL A 227 8.86 -26.66 -8.22
CA VAL A 227 8.25 -26.08 -9.42
C VAL A 227 9.07 -24.88 -9.84
N THR A 228 9.24 -24.70 -11.13
CA THR A 228 9.80 -23.50 -11.77
C THR A 228 8.66 -22.72 -12.38
N LEU A 229 8.60 -21.42 -12.10
CA LEU A 229 7.62 -20.47 -12.65
C LEU A 229 8.34 -19.38 -13.43
N ASN A 230 7.78 -19.03 -14.58
CA ASN A 230 8.22 -17.85 -15.31
C ASN A 230 7.27 -16.66 -15.09
N TYR A 231 7.73 -15.46 -15.42
CA TYR A 231 6.97 -14.23 -15.24
C TYR A 231 5.69 -14.15 -16.09
N SER A 232 5.67 -14.79 -17.26
CA SER A 232 4.51 -14.74 -18.15
C SER A 232 3.33 -15.54 -17.58
N GLU A 233 3.60 -16.63 -16.86
CA GLU A 233 2.58 -17.36 -16.09
C GLU A 233 1.98 -16.47 -15.00
N ILE A 234 2.82 -15.67 -14.33
CA ILE A 234 2.35 -14.74 -13.29
C ILE A 234 1.56 -13.58 -13.92
N ALA A 235 1.98 -13.07 -15.09
CA ALA A 235 1.20 -12.07 -15.81
C ALA A 235 -0.20 -12.58 -16.17
N TYR A 236 -0.30 -13.84 -16.58
CA TYR A 236 -1.59 -14.51 -16.84
C TYR A 236 -2.41 -14.65 -15.55
N ALA A 237 -1.80 -15.05 -14.45
CA ALA A 237 -2.47 -15.21 -13.16
C ALA A 237 -3.08 -13.89 -12.66
N LEU A 238 -2.40 -12.77 -12.89
CA LEU A 238 -2.81 -11.43 -12.42
C LEU A 238 -3.79 -10.73 -13.37
N ASP A 239 -3.92 -11.17 -14.63
CA ASP A 239 -4.63 -10.42 -15.68
C ASP A 239 -6.06 -10.05 -15.28
N LYS A 240 -6.83 -11.00 -14.72
CA LYS A 240 -8.23 -10.76 -14.31
C LYS A 240 -8.36 -9.62 -13.28
N SER A 241 -7.43 -9.51 -12.36
CA SER A 241 -7.43 -8.46 -11.33
C SER A 241 -6.90 -7.15 -11.91
N LEU A 242 -5.90 -7.20 -12.79
CA LEU A 242 -5.38 -6.03 -13.48
C LEU A 242 -6.40 -5.39 -14.42
N VAL A 243 -7.28 -6.18 -15.08
CA VAL A 243 -8.41 -5.64 -15.87
C VAL A 243 -9.33 -4.76 -15.02
N LYS A 244 -9.52 -5.08 -13.74
CA LYS A 244 -10.34 -4.22 -12.86
C LYS A 244 -9.64 -2.88 -12.58
N LEU A 245 -8.32 -2.90 -12.44
CA LEU A 245 -7.52 -1.67 -12.30
C LEU A 245 -7.58 -0.84 -13.60
N ASP A 246 -7.43 -1.49 -14.77
CA ASP A 246 -7.57 -0.83 -16.05
C ASP A 246 -8.93 -0.11 -16.19
N ASN A 247 -10.02 -0.78 -15.79
CA ASN A 247 -11.36 -0.21 -15.86
C ASN A 247 -11.57 0.94 -14.84
N ALA A 248 -10.98 0.85 -13.66
CA ALA A 248 -11.04 1.92 -12.66
C ALA A 248 -10.31 3.18 -13.17
N LEU A 249 -9.14 3.02 -13.83
CA LEU A 249 -8.44 4.13 -14.47
C LEU A 249 -9.32 4.77 -15.56
N MET A 250 -9.91 3.97 -16.44
CA MET A 250 -10.77 4.51 -17.51
C MET A 250 -11.97 5.28 -16.95
N LYS A 251 -12.58 4.78 -15.87
CA LYS A 251 -13.68 5.48 -15.20
C LYS A 251 -13.28 6.87 -14.70
N VAL A 252 -12.14 6.99 -14.04
CA VAL A 252 -11.63 8.29 -13.56
C VAL A 252 -11.36 9.24 -14.74
N LEU A 253 -10.80 8.72 -15.84
CA LEU A 253 -10.56 9.51 -17.06
C LEU A 253 -11.87 9.99 -17.71
N GLU A 254 -12.93 9.20 -17.67
CA GLU A 254 -14.26 9.57 -18.18
C GLU A 254 -14.95 10.64 -17.32
N GLU A 255 -14.73 10.61 -16.01
CA GLU A 255 -15.30 11.57 -15.06
C GLU A 255 -14.51 12.89 -14.96
N MET A 256 -13.31 12.93 -15.55
CA MET A 256 -12.40 14.07 -15.43
C MET A 256 -12.87 15.26 -16.29
N PRO A 257 -12.86 16.51 -15.73
CA PRO A 257 -13.09 17.71 -16.52
C PRO A 257 -12.11 17.83 -17.70
N PRO A 258 -12.58 18.29 -18.88
CA PRO A 258 -11.76 18.34 -20.11
C PRO A 258 -10.45 19.14 -19.96
N GLU A 259 -10.47 20.25 -19.20
CA GLU A 259 -9.29 21.08 -18.97
C GLU A 259 -8.21 20.31 -18.19
N LEU A 260 -8.60 19.58 -17.14
CA LEU A 260 -7.67 18.75 -16.35
C LEU A 260 -7.20 17.52 -17.14
N TYR A 261 -8.07 16.96 -17.99
CA TYR A 261 -7.67 15.90 -18.90
C TYR A 261 -6.55 16.34 -19.85
N SER A 262 -6.65 17.58 -20.37
CA SER A 262 -5.60 18.19 -21.19
C SER A 262 -4.25 18.30 -20.47
N ASP A 263 -4.28 18.62 -19.18
CA ASP A 263 -3.07 18.66 -18.36
C ASP A 263 -2.48 17.25 -18.15
N VAL A 264 -3.33 16.27 -17.85
CA VAL A 264 -2.91 14.86 -17.67
C VAL A 264 -2.32 14.26 -18.95
N VAL A 265 -2.82 14.66 -20.13
CA VAL A 265 -2.20 14.26 -21.42
C VAL A 265 -0.74 14.74 -21.51
N LYS A 266 -0.41 15.91 -20.97
CA LYS A 266 0.94 16.46 -20.98
C LYS A 266 1.81 15.90 -19.86
N ASN A 267 1.26 15.85 -18.63
CA ASN A 267 1.98 15.52 -17.42
C ASN A 267 2.08 14.00 -17.18
N GLY A 268 1.17 13.23 -17.79
CA GLY A 268 1.07 11.78 -17.60
C GLY A 268 0.39 11.37 -16.30
N VAL A 269 0.41 10.08 -16.06
CA VAL A 269 -0.14 9.40 -14.88
C VAL A 269 1.00 8.96 -13.99
N TYR A 270 0.94 9.21 -12.69
CA TYR A 270 1.97 8.81 -11.74
C TYR A 270 1.55 7.58 -10.96
N LEU A 271 2.44 6.57 -10.86
CA LEU A 271 2.23 5.35 -10.09
C LEU A 271 2.96 5.42 -8.76
N ALA A 272 2.24 5.16 -7.68
CA ALA A 272 2.77 5.03 -6.32
C ALA A 272 2.34 3.70 -5.69
N GLY A 273 2.81 3.43 -4.48
CA GLY A 273 2.54 2.20 -3.76
C GLY A 273 3.40 1.00 -4.22
N GLY A 274 3.29 -0.09 -3.47
CA GLY A 274 4.07 -1.31 -3.75
C GLY A 274 3.70 -2.00 -5.06
N GLY A 275 2.42 -1.88 -5.48
CA GLY A 275 1.94 -2.45 -6.73
C GLY A 275 2.54 -1.79 -7.98
N ALA A 276 3.00 -0.54 -7.87
CA ALA A 276 3.71 0.14 -8.95
C ALA A 276 5.01 -0.58 -9.38
N LEU A 277 5.53 -1.49 -8.54
CA LEU A 277 6.72 -2.28 -8.82
C LEU A 277 6.44 -3.57 -9.60
N ILE A 278 5.19 -3.89 -9.91
CA ILE A 278 4.85 -4.99 -10.81
C ILE A 278 5.38 -4.65 -12.21
N LYS A 279 6.21 -5.54 -12.75
CA LYS A 279 6.93 -5.30 -14.01
C LYS A 279 5.95 -5.10 -15.17
N GLY A 280 6.17 -4.05 -15.97
CA GLY A 280 5.36 -3.73 -17.14
C GLY A 280 3.96 -3.20 -16.84
N LEU A 281 3.65 -2.86 -15.55
CA LEU A 281 2.36 -2.26 -15.21
C LEU A 281 2.21 -0.86 -15.83
N ASP A 282 3.27 -0.08 -15.83
CA ASP A 282 3.36 1.21 -16.52
C ASP A 282 3.03 1.07 -18.02
N LYS A 283 3.60 0.08 -18.70
CA LYS A 283 3.34 -0.19 -20.10
C LYS A 283 1.89 -0.63 -20.36
N ARG A 284 1.35 -1.49 -19.48
CA ARG A 284 -0.05 -1.93 -19.56
C ARG A 284 -1.01 -0.74 -19.43
N LEU A 285 -0.85 0.08 -18.41
CA LEU A 285 -1.71 1.23 -18.15
C LEU A 285 -1.56 2.31 -19.23
N SER A 286 -0.33 2.55 -19.72
CA SER A 286 -0.07 3.46 -20.83
C SER A 286 -0.75 2.98 -22.12
N LYS A 287 -0.66 1.69 -22.43
CA LYS A 287 -1.36 1.10 -23.59
C LYS A 287 -2.88 1.20 -23.47
N LYS A 288 -3.41 1.07 -22.25
CA LYS A 288 -4.86 1.11 -21.99
C LYS A 288 -5.42 2.53 -22.07
N SER A 289 -4.73 3.50 -21.49
CA SER A 289 -5.20 4.89 -21.39
C SER A 289 -4.76 5.77 -22.58
N GLY A 290 -3.72 5.37 -23.30
CA GLY A 290 -3.07 6.21 -24.30
C GLY A 290 -2.22 7.35 -23.70
N LEU A 291 -2.00 7.35 -22.38
CA LEU A 291 -1.28 8.39 -21.66
C LEU A 291 0.12 7.93 -21.25
N PRO A 292 1.10 8.85 -21.11
CA PRO A 292 2.36 8.54 -20.47
C PRO A 292 2.14 8.09 -19.02
N VAL A 293 2.86 7.05 -18.58
CA VAL A 293 2.78 6.56 -17.19
C VAL A 293 4.17 6.56 -16.58
N HIS A 294 4.29 7.20 -15.42
CA HIS A 294 5.54 7.42 -14.69
C HIS A 294 5.49 6.70 -13.34
N ILE A 295 6.50 5.90 -13.04
CA ILE A 295 6.63 5.33 -11.70
C ILE A 295 7.31 6.37 -10.81
N ALA A 296 6.71 6.70 -9.67
CA ALA A 296 7.27 7.62 -8.70
C ALA A 296 8.63 7.13 -8.18
N GLU A 297 9.54 8.04 -7.84
CA GLU A 297 10.77 7.69 -7.16
C GLU A 297 10.45 7.05 -5.82
N ASP A 298 10.96 5.84 -5.58
CA ASP A 298 10.66 5.03 -4.39
C ASP A 298 9.14 4.95 -4.09
N PRO A 299 8.37 4.29 -4.97
CA PRO A 299 6.90 4.31 -4.92
C PRO A 299 6.36 3.66 -3.64
N LEU A 300 7.09 2.70 -3.07
CA LEU A 300 6.77 2.06 -1.79
C LEU A 300 6.67 3.04 -0.62
N ARG A 301 7.45 4.12 -0.66
CA ARG A 301 7.53 5.11 0.41
C ARG A 301 6.86 6.43 0.07
N ALA A 302 6.26 6.54 -1.11
CA ALA A 302 5.64 7.78 -1.59
C ALA A 302 4.61 8.33 -0.58
N ILE A 303 3.62 7.53 -0.16
CA ILE A 303 2.63 7.94 0.85
C ILE A 303 3.29 8.42 2.15
N ALA A 304 4.22 7.64 2.69
CA ALA A 304 4.86 7.98 3.96
C ALA A 304 5.72 9.25 3.84
N ARG A 305 6.37 9.47 2.69
CA ARG A 305 7.12 10.69 2.40
C ARG A 305 6.17 11.90 2.30
N GLY A 306 5.07 11.76 1.55
CA GLY A 306 4.07 12.82 1.42
C GLY A 306 3.37 13.15 2.74
N THR A 307 3.02 12.13 3.53
CA THR A 307 2.52 12.32 4.90
C THR A 307 3.51 13.11 5.76
N GLY A 308 4.80 12.83 5.63
CA GLY A 308 5.86 13.58 6.32
C GLY A 308 5.99 15.03 5.83
N ILE A 309 5.80 15.29 4.54
CA ILE A 309 5.76 16.64 3.95
C ILE A 309 4.55 17.39 4.51
N ALA A 310 3.36 16.80 4.47
CA ALA A 310 2.14 17.39 4.99
C ALA A 310 2.23 17.68 6.50
N LEU A 311 2.78 16.76 7.30
CA LEU A 311 2.98 16.96 8.75
C LEU A 311 3.93 18.14 9.06
N LYS A 312 4.95 18.37 8.25
CA LYS A 312 5.87 19.50 8.42
C LYS A 312 5.22 20.85 8.08
N ASN A 313 4.26 20.85 7.17
CA ASN A 313 3.63 22.03 6.60
C ASN A 313 2.13 22.12 6.92
N ILE A 314 1.73 21.67 8.12
CA ILE A 314 0.31 21.63 8.54
C ILE A 314 -0.44 22.94 8.31
N GLY A 315 0.23 24.08 8.53
CA GLY A 315 -0.40 25.40 8.34
C GLY A 315 -0.59 25.85 6.89
N ASN A 316 0.06 25.16 5.95
CA ASN A 316 0.08 25.56 4.54
C ASN A 316 -0.95 24.79 3.71
N PHE A 317 -1.38 23.61 4.16
CA PHE A 317 -2.28 22.77 3.40
C PHE A 317 -3.71 22.82 3.90
N SER A 318 -4.60 23.43 3.09
CA SER A 318 -6.03 23.60 3.41
C SER A 318 -6.83 22.29 3.32
N PHE A 319 -6.31 21.29 2.62
CA PHE A 319 -6.96 20.00 2.41
C PHE A 319 -6.81 19.02 3.60
N LEU A 320 -6.02 19.38 4.61
CA LEU A 320 -5.88 18.53 5.79
C LEU A 320 -7.15 18.59 6.62
N MET A 321 -7.70 17.44 6.91
CA MET A 321 -8.81 17.30 7.86
C MET A 321 -8.27 17.52 9.28
N GLY A 322 -8.44 18.76 9.75
CA GLY A 322 -7.82 19.26 10.96
C GLY A 322 -8.19 18.51 12.23
N GLY A 323 -7.28 18.58 13.22
CA GLY A 323 -7.57 18.23 14.59
C GLY A 323 -8.57 19.23 15.16
N GLU A 324 -9.72 18.78 15.61
CA GLU A 324 -10.51 19.52 16.58
C GLU A 324 -9.65 19.67 17.84
N LYS A 325 -9.55 20.92 18.33
CA LYS A 325 -8.87 21.25 19.58
C LYS A 325 -9.60 20.64 20.78
#